data_ebba1fb8fff36a4532f3ed7a1634c0ef
#
_entry.id   ebba1fb8fff36a4532f3ed7a1634c0ef
#
_cell.length_a   1.000
_cell.length_b   1.000
_cell.length_c   1.000
_cell.angle_alpha   90.00
_cell.angle_beta   90.00
_cell.angle_gamma   90.00
#
_symmetry.space_group_name_H-M   'P 1'
#
loop_
_entity.id
_entity.type
_entity.pdbx_description
1 polymer ?
#
loop_
_entity_poly.entity_id
_entity_poly.type
_entity_poly.pdbx_seq_one_letter_code
_entity_poly.pdbx_strand_id
1 'polypeptide(L)'
;KLKSLGIETQFLTANMTSMGNSEFVLTIFGALAQEESANTSKRIKFGKKMNAEKGRVPNIVYGYDKTIGDYFNLSINEEEAKVIRQMYKWYTEEGFGGAKIANMLNERGVKTKRGNNWSQNSVCRILTNEIYTGKIINGKEEVSDFLTGQRKEKDESEWLVTIRPELRIIDDEIFDRAQEILKGRHDSFKMTHERQSNKHLFSTLIKCKECGWSFRRTVRTYKNTYVRWVCSGRNGHGADSCPNKTIVD
;
A
#
# COMPACT_ATOMS: atom_id res chain seq x y z
N LYS A 1 -17.76 29.24 15.13
CA LYS A 1 -17.26 28.99 16.51
C LYS A 1 -16.54 30.21 17.09
N LEU A 2 -15.48 30.78 16.45
CA LEU A 2 -14.75 31.94 16.98
C LEU A 2 -15.64 33.19 17.07
N LYS A 3 -16.44 33.47 16.04
CA LYS A 3 -17.39 34.58 16.00
C LYS A 3 -18.43 34.48 17.13
N SER A 4 -18.92 33.29 17.47
CA SER A 4 -19.86 33.10 18.57
C SER A 4 -19.25 33.33 19.97
N LEU A 5 -17.93 33.37 20.05
CA LEU A 5 -17.14 33.72 21.25
C LEU A 5 -16.69 35.19 21.28
N GLY A 6 -17.12 36.00 20.28
CA GLY A 6 -16.70 37.39 20.15
C GLY A 6 -15.25 37.60 19.67
N ILE A 7 -14.62 36.54 19.16
CA ILE A 7 -13.23 36.57 18.69
C ILE A 7 -13.20 36.97 17.21
N GLU A 8 -12.55 38.08 16.91
CA GLU A 8 -12.32 38.55 15.56
C GLU A 8 -11.16 37.81 14.92
N THR A 9 -11.36 37.36 13.68
CA THR A 9 -10.30 36.73 12.86
C THR A 9 -10.01 37.65 11.68
N GLN A 10 -8.75 38.10 11.56
CA GLN A 10 -8.30 38.96 10.47
C GLN A 10 -7.54 38.13 9.42
N PHE A 11 -7.98 38.26 8.16
CA PHE A 11 -7.31 37.63 7.01
C PHE A 11 -6.35 38.65 6.38
N LEU A 12 -5.07 38.60 6.74
CA LEU A 12 -4.06 39.60 6.39
C LEU A 12 -3.90 39.77 4.85
N THR A 13 -3.91 38.68 4.11
CA THR A 13 -3.74 38.70 2.65
C THR A 13 -4.92 39.28 1.88
N ALA A 14 -6.12 39.16 2.44
CA ALA A 14 -7.35 39.68 1.84
C ALA A 14 -7.81 41.01 2.43
N ASN A 15 -7.10 41.50 3.46
CA ASN A 15 -7.47 42.70 4.24
C ASN A 15 -8.93 42.70 4.70
N MET A 16 -9.39 41.57 5.23
CA MET A 16 -10.78 41.31 5.64
C MET A 16 -10.85 40.75 7.04
N THR A 17 -11.98 41.01 7.71
CA THR A 17 -12.21 40.52 9.09
C THR A 17 -13.46 39.62 9.13
N SER A 18 -13.54 38.74 10.12
CA SER A 18 -14.70 37.88 10.35
C SER A 18 -15.91 38.61 10.97
N MET A 19 -15.75 39.87 11.38
CA MET A 19 -16.78 40.73 11.92
C MET A 19 -17.28 41.69 10.83
N GLY A 20 -18.58 42.01 10.82
CA GLY A 20 -19.21 42.95 9.91
C GLY A 20 -19.65 42.33 8.56
N ASN A 21 -19.69 43.13 7.47
CA ASN A 21 -20.22 42.76 6.16
C ASN A 21 -19.31 41.78 5.38
N SER A 22 -18.17 41.40 5.93
CA SER A 22 -17.20 40.51 5.29
C SER A 22 -17.66 39.05 5.24
N GLU A 23 -18.68 38.66 6.00
CA GLU A 23 -19.17 37.26 6.07
C GLU A 23 -19.69 36.76 4.71
N PHE A 24 -20.40 37.61 3.98
CA PHE A 24 -20.86 37.29 2.63
C PHE A 24 -19.68 37.06 1.67
N VAL A 25 -18.69 37.95 1.71
CA VAL A 25 -17.50 37.86 0.87
C VAL A 25 -16.68 36.61 1.21
N LEU A 26 -16.50 36.29 2.50
CA LEU A 26 -15.81 35.08 2.95
C LEU A 26 -16.55 33.80 2.49
N THR A 27 -17.88 33.84 2.49
CA THR A 27 -18.71 32.73 2.00
C THR A 27 -18.51 32.52 0.50
N ILE A 28 -18.46 33.62 -0.29
CA ILE A 28 -18.19 33.56 -1.73
C ILE A 28 -16.79 33.01 -1.98
N PHE A 29 -15.77 33.51 -1.29
CA PHE A 29 -14.41 32.99 -1.46
C PHE A 29 -14.30 31.51 -1.08
N GLY A 30 -14.99 31.08 -0.01
CA GLY A 30 -15.09 29.66 0.37
C GLY A 30 -15.73 28.81 -0.72
N ALA A 31 -16.83 29.29 -1.32
CA ALA A 31 -17.51 28.60 -2.41
C ALA A 31 -16.63 28.52 -3.68
N LEU A 32 -15.98 29.63 -4.05
CA LEU A 32 -15.05 29.66 -5.21
C LEU A 32 -13.85 28.71 -4.99
N ALA A 33 -13.25 28.69 -3.82
CA ALA A 33 -12.15 27.79 -3.49
C ALA A 33 -12.58 26.33 -3.56
N GLN A 34 -13.80 26.01 -3.11
CA GLN A 34 -14.36 24.67 -3.21
C GLN A 34 -14.63 24.26 -4.66
N GLU A 35 -15.15 25.16 -5.46
CA GLU A 35 -15.39 24.93 -6.90
C GLU A 35 -14.07 24.72 -7.65
N GLU A 36 -13.05 25.54 -7.39
CA GLU A 36 -11.72 25.38 -7.97
C GLU A 36 -11.10 24.02 -7.61
N SER A 37 -11.22 23.60 -6.36
CA SER A 37 -10.78 22.28 -5.91
C SER A 37 -11.52 21.15 -6.62
N ALA A 38 -12.84 21.26 -6.80
CA ALA A 38 -13.64 20.30 -7.54
C ALA A 38 -13.26 20.22 -9.02
N ASN A 39 -13.04 21.39 -9.66
CA ASN A 39 -12.61 21.47 -11.04
C ASN A 39 -11.21 20.88 -11.25
N THR A 40 -10.28 21.15 -10.33
CA THR A 40 -8.94 20.55 -10.33
C THR A 40 -9.02 19.03 -10.20
N SER A 41 -9.88 18.51 -9.30
CA SER A 41 -10.11 17.08 -9.16
C SER A 41 -10.65 16.45 -10.45
N LYS A 42 -11.61 17.10 -11.14
CA LYS A 42 -12.13 16.63 -12.45
C LYS A 42 -11.03 16.57 -13.50
N ARG A 43 -10.17 17.61 -13.60
CA ARG A 43 -9.04 17.64 -14.55
C ARG A 43 -8.05 16.52 -14.28
N ILE A 44 -7.70 16.26 -13.00
CA ILE A 44 -6.81 15.17 -12.61
C ILE A 44 -7.43 13.82 -12.96
N LYS A 45 -8.72 13.60 -12.67
CA LYS A 45 -9.44 12.37 -13.04
C LYS A 45 -9.41 12.14 -14.56
N PHE A 46 -9.69 13.18 -15.34
CA PHE A 46 -9.65 13.13 -16.80
C PHE A 46 -8.25 12.76 -17.31
N GLY A 47 -7.20 13.45 -16.82
CA GLY A 47 -5.82 13.15 -17.20
C GLY A 47 -5.39 11.73 -16.84
N LYS A 48 -5.79 11.22 -15.66
CA LYS A 48 -5.56 9.82 -15.27
C LYS A 48 -6.27 8.84 -16.20
N LYS A 49 -7.53 9.11 -16.56
CA LYS A 49 -8.30 8.28 -17.49
C LYS A 49 -7.63 8.21 -18.86
N MET A 50 -7.24 9.36 -19.44
CA MET A 50 -6.52 9.42 -20.71
C MET A 50 -5.19 8.65 -20.69
N ASN A 51 -4.44 8.70 -19.59
CA ASN A 51 -3.22 7.93 -19.43
C ASN A 51 -3.51 6.42 -19.31
N ALA A 52 -4.57 6.06 -18.60
CA ALA A 52 -5.00 4.68 -18.44
C ALA A 52 -5.44 4.05 -19.78
N GLU A 53 -6.22 4.78 -20.60
CA GLU A 53 -6.63 4.36 -21.95
C GLU A 53 -5.43 4.14 -22.89
N LYS A 54 -4.36 4.90 -22.70
CA LYS A 54 -3.10 4.74 -23.45
C LYS A 54 -2.18 3.66 -22.89
N GLY A 55 -2.62 2.90 -21.87
CA GLY A 55 -1.80 1.88 -21.21
C GLY A 55 -0.55 2.42 -20.54
N ARG A 56 -0.57 3.69 -20.11
CA ARG A 56 0.57 4.34 -19.46
C ARG A 56 0.70 3.93 -18.01
N VAL A 57 1.93 3.75 -17.54
CA VAL A 57 2.25 3.40 -16.15
C VAL A 57 2.97 4.57 -15.49
N PRO A 58 2.28 5.42 -14.71
CA PRO A 58 2.92 6.57 -14.06
C PRO A 58 3.81 6.17 -12.88
N ASN A 59 3.56 5.02 -12.27
CA ASN A 59 4.25 4.57 -11.07
C ASN A 59 5.63 3.98 -11.39
N ILE A 60 6.52 4.01 -10.39
CA ILE A 60 7.78 3.28 -10.42
C ILE A 60 7.48 1.83 -10.04
N VAL A 61 7.86 0.90 -10.92
CA VAL A 61 7.66 -0.55 -10.75
C VAL A 61 9.01 -1.24 -10.74
N TYR A 62 9.24 -2.13 -9.77
CA TYR A 62 10.46 -2.93 -9.71
C TYR A 62 10.51 -3.88 -10.92
N GLY A 63 11.67 -4.03 -11.54
CA GLY A 63 11.83 -4.80 -12.78
C GLY A 63 11.79 -3.95 -14.04
N TYR A 64 11.43 -2.67 -13.94
CA TYR A 64 11.34 -1.79 -15.09
C TYR A 64 11.97 -0.43 -14.82
N ASP A 65 12.57 0.14 -15.85
CA ASP A 65 13.05 1.51 -15.87
C ASP A 65 12.13 2.40 -16.72
N LYS A 66 12.13 3.69 -16.45
CA LYS A 66 11.44 4.67 -17.28
C LYS A 66 12.27 4.97 -18.52
N THR A 67 11.62 4.95 -19.67
CA THR A 67 12.28 5.30 -20.94
C THR A 67 12.70 6.77 -20.92
N ILE A 68 13.93 7.05 -21.27
CA ILE A 68 14.44 8.41 -21.36
C ILE A 68 13.64 9.18 -22.43
N GLY A 69 13.11 10.36 -22.04
CA GLY A 69 12.28 11.19 -22.93
C GLY A 69 10.79 10.83 -22.94
N ASP A 70 10.39 9.64 -22.44
CA ASP A 70 8.99 9.28 -22.24
C ASP A 70 8.77 8.67 -20.86
N TYR A 71 8.43 9.52 -19.91
CA TYR A 71 8.24 9.15 -18.50
C TYR A 71 7.19 8.06 -18.28
N PHE A 72 6.27 7.86 -19.21
CA PHE A 72 5.18 6.90 -19.08
C PHE A 72 5.48 5.53 -19.69
N ASN A 73 6.48 5.42 -20.54
CA ASN A 73 6.91 4.14 -21.08
C ASN A 73 7.90 3.46 -20.17
N LEU A 74 7.87 2.12 -20.23
CA LEU A 74 8.71 1.24 -19.43
C LEU A 74 9.62 0.44 -20.35
N SER A 75 10.84 0.17 -19.90
CA SER A 75 11.75 -0.83 -20.44
C SER A 75 12.11 -1.83 -19.34
N ILE A 76 12.37 -3.09 -19.70
CA ILE A 76 12.77 -4.10 -18.74
C ILE A 76 14.17 -3.78 -18.22
N ASN A 77 14.32 -3.78 -16.89
CA ASN A 77 15.61 -3.78 -16.23
C ASN A 77 16.01 -5.24 -15.97
N GLU A 78 16.96 -5.76 -16.73
CA GLU A 78 17.33 -7.19 -16.68
C GLU A 78 17.89 -7.63 -15.32
N GLU A 79 18.59 -6.77 -14.60
CA GLU A 79 19.10 -7.12 -13.27
C GLU A 79 17.95 -7.31 -12.25
N GLU A 80 16.97 -6.40 -12.27
CA GLU A 80 15.79 -6.51 -11.44
C GLU A 80 14.87 -7.63 -11.92
N ALA A 81 14.77 -7.87 -13.22
CA ALA A 81 13.99 -8.96 -13.82
C ALA A 81 14.50 -10.34 -13.39
N LYS A 82 15.83 -10.53 -13.31
CA LYS A 82 16.42 -11.76 -12.75
C LYS A 82 15.95 -12.00 -11.30
N VAL A 83 15.90 -10.95 -10.49
CA VAL A 83 15.43 -11.06 -9.11
C VAL A 83 13.94 -11.45 -9.07
N ILE A 84 13.11 -10.87 -9.94
CA ILE A 84 11.68 -11.22 -10.03
C ILE A 84 11.52 -12.70 -10.42
N ARG A 85 12.18 -13.15 -11.47
CA ARG A 85 12.14 -14.58 -11.87
C ARG A 85 12.55 -15.51 -10.73
N GLN A 86 13.58 -15.11 -9.97
CA GLN A 86 14.02 -15.87 -8.79
C GLN A 86 12.98 -15.86 -7.64
N MET A 87 12.29 -14.74 -7.41
CA MET A 87 11.19 -14.69 -6.41
C MET A 87 10.06 -15.64 -6.78
N TYR A 88 9.63 -15.65 -8.06
CA TYR A 88 8.58 -16.56 -8.52
C TYR A 88 9.03 -18.01 -8.41
N LYS A 89 10.27 -18.35 -8.79
CA LYS A 89 10.83 -19.70 -8.63
C LYS A 89 10.78 -20.15 -7.16
N TRP A 90 11.28 -19.35 -6.25
CA TRP A 90 11.23 -19.67 -4.81
C TRP A 90 9.81 -19.84 -4.29
N TYR A 91 8.89 -19.08 -4.83
CA TYR A 91 7.50 -19.12 -4.37
C TYR A 91 6.74 -20.34 -4.92
N THR A 92 6.88 -20.63 -6.22
CA THR A 92 6.09 -21.66 -6.92
C THR A 92 6.72 -23.06 -6.87
N GLU A 93 8.05 -23.16 -6.91
CA GLU A 93 8.76 -24.43 -6.94
C GLU A 93 9.24 -24.85 -5.54
N GLU A 94 9.87 -23.95 -4.81
CA GLU A 94 10.44 -24.24 -3.48
C GLU A 94 9.44 -24.01 -2.33
N GLY A 95 8.28 -23.46 -2.60
CA GLY A 95 7.20 -23.27 -1.64
C GLY A 95 7.47 -22.24 -0.54
N PHE A 96 8.47 -21.36 -0.72
CA PHE A 96 8.81 -20.36 0.29
C PHE A 96 7.72 -19.32 0.47
N GLY A 97 7.49 -18.87 1.70
CA GLY A 97 6.58 -17.77 2.00
C GLY A 97 7.19 -16.40 1.71
N GLY A 98 6.33 -15.40 1.46
CA GLY A 98 6.78 -14.04 1.15
C GLY A 98 7.73 -13.43 2.20
N ALA A 99 7.56 -13.75 3.49
CA ALA A 99 8.46 -13.31 4.55
C ALA A 99 9.87 -13.94 4.42
N LYS A 100 9.94 -15.25 4.12
CA LYS A 100 11.21 -15.95 3.92
C LYS A 100 11.94 -15.40 2.69
N ILE A 101 11.23 -15.19 1.59
CA ILE A 101 11.78 -14.59 0.37
C ILE A 101 12.34 -13.18 0.64
N ALA A 102 11.60 -12.36 1.39
CA ALA A 102 12.06 -11.02 1.77
C ALA A 102 13.36 -11.07 2.58
N ASN A 103 13.46 -11.97 3.56
CA ASN A 103 14.68 -12.14 4.36
C ASN A 103 15.86 -12.59 3.50
N MET A 104 15.68 -13.58 2.63
CA MET A 104 16.72 -14.06 1.72
C MET A 104 17.25 -12.96 0.78
N LEU A 105 16.38 -12.09 0.27
CA LEU A 105 16.79 -10.95 -0.54
C LEU A 105 17.59 -9.92 0.27
N ASN A 106 17.15 -9.65 1.50
CA ASN A 106 17.84 -8.72 2.40
C ASN A 106 19.24 -9.25 2.80
N GLU A 107 19.36 -10.54 3.11
CA GLU A 107 20.64 -11.20 3.40
C GLU A 107 21.62 -11.14 2.22
N ARG A 108 21.10 -11.20 0.98
CA ARG A 108 21.88 -11.02 -0.25
C ARG A 108 22.18 -9.56 -0.58
N GLY A 109 21.74 -8.61 0.24
CA GLY A 109 21.93 -7.17 0.01
C GLY A 109 21.08 -6.57 -1.12
N VAL A 110 20.13 -7.34 -1.69
CA VAL A 110 19.25 -6.85 -2.75
C VAL A 110 18.28 -5.83 -2.18
N LYS A 111 18.21 -4.64 -2.77
CA LYS A 111 17.32 -3.56 -2.34
C LYS A 111 16.11 -3.43 -3.25
N THR A 112 15.04 -2.84 -2.71
CA THR A 112 13.88 -2.43 -3.52
C THR A 112 14.26 -1.24 -4.42
N LYS A 113 13.41 -0.92 -5.40
CA LYS A 113 13.62 0.24 -6.31
C LYS A 113 13.88 1.57 -5.60
N ARG A 114 13.43 1.72 -4.36
CA ARG A 114 13.62 2.90 -3.51
C ARG A 114 14.79 2.76 -2.53
N GLY A 115 15.63 1.74 -2.66
CA GLY A 115 16.78 1.49 -1.79
C GLY A 115 16.42 0.89 -0.41
N ASN A 116 15.15 0.57 -0.14
CA ASN A 116 14.71 0.00 1.13
C ASN A 116 14.90 -1.52 1.19
N ASN A 117 14.82 -2.08 2.39
CA ASN A 117 14.75 -3.53 2.60
C ASN A 117 13.42 -4.10 2.11
N TRP A 118 13.44 -5.35 1.69
CA TRP A 118 12.26 -6.11 1.34
C TRP A 118 11.43 -6.45 2.57
N SER A 119 10.11 -6.42 2.41
CA SER A 119 9.13 -6.89 3.39
C SER A 119 8.23 -7.94 2.75
N GLN A 120 7.54 -8.73 3.56
CA GLN A 120 6.54 -9.68 3.06
C GLN A 120 5.54 -9.00 2.13
N ASN A 121 5.04 -7.82 2.51
CA ASN A 121 4.07 -7.08 1.70
C ASN A 121 4.64 -6.64 0.34
N SER A 122 5.91 -6.23 0.28
CA SER A 122 6.55 -5.86 -0.99
C SER A 122 6.72 -7.07 -1.90
N VAL A 123 7.09 -8.23 -1.38
CA VAL A 123 7.15 -9.49 -2.14
C VAL A 123 5.75 -9.90 -2.63
N CYS A 124 4.73 -9.88 -1.77
CA CYS A 124 3.36 -10.20 -2.18
C CYS A 124 2.85 -9.26 -3.29
N ARG A 125 3.18 -7.97 -3.24
CA ARG A 125 2.84 -7.02 -4.32
C ARG A 125 3.50 -7.37 -5.65
N ILE A 126 4.74 -7.89 -5.64
CA ILE A 126 5.39 -8.39 -6.84
C ILE A 126 4.63 -9.62 -7.36
N LEU A 127 4.35 -10.59 -6.51
CA LEU A 127 3.69 -11.84 -6.89
C LEU A 127 2.24 -11.65 -7.39
N THR A 128 1.56 -10.55 -7.05
CA THR A 128 0.17 -10.26 -7.47
C THR A 128 0.05 -9.25 -8.60
N ASN A 129 1.16 -8.71 -9.09
CA ASN A 129 1.11 -7.67 -10.10
C ASN A 129 1.17 -8.25 -11.51
N GLU A 130 0.08 -8.15 -12.24
CA GLU A 130 -0.07 -8.67 -13.59
C GLU A 130 0.82 -8.01 -14.65
N ILE A 131 1.44 -6.86 -14.32
CA ILE A 131 2.38 -6.20 -15.25
C ILE A 131 3.54 -7.12 -15.66
N TYR A 132 3.93 -8.06 -14.80
CA TYR A 132 5.01 -8.99 -15.08
C TYR A 132 4.67 -10.03 -16.14
N THR A 133 3.40 -10.24 -16.46
CA THR A 133 2.93 -11.03 -17.60
C THR A 133 2.73 -10.17 -18.87
N GLY A 134 3.04 -8.88 -18.79
CA GLY A 134 2.81 -7.93 -19.87
C GLY A 134 1.39 -7.36 -19.90
N LYS A 135 0.57 -7.58 -18.85
CA LYS A 135 -0.79 -7.01 -18.73
C LYS A 135 -0.76 -5.78 -17.84
N ILE A 136 -1.04 -4.62 -18.38
CA ILE A 136 -1.18 -3.38 -17.64
C ILE A 136 -2.65 -3.17 -17.34
N ILE A 137 -3.04 -3.19 -16.06
CA ILE A 137 -4.40 -2.96 -15.61
C ILE A 137 -4.48 -1.62 -14.88
N ASN A 138 -5.26 -0.73 -15.43
CA ASN A 138 -5.53 0.60 -14.91
C ASN A 138 -7.00 0.74 -14.50
N GLY A 139 -7.29 1.70 -13.60
CA GLY A 139 -8.66 2.04 -13.24
C GLY A 139 -9.35 1.07 -12.30
N LYS A 140 -8.61 0.24 -11.54
CA LYS A 140 -9.18 -0.68 -10.52
C LYS A 140 -9.96 0.04 -9.42
N GLU A 141 -9.61 1.29 -9.12
CA GLU A 141 -10.23 2.10 -8.08
C GLU A 141 -10.54 3.51 -8.60
N GLU A 142 -11.57 4.14 -8.06
CA GLU A 142 -11.85 5.57 -8.25
C GLU A 142 -11.99 6.30 -6.92
N VAL A 143 -11.69 7.59 -6.91
CA VAL A 143 -11.97 8.46 -5.77
C VAL A 143 -13.44 8.87 -5.83
N SER A 144 -14.25 8.35 -4.90
CA SER A 144 -15.68 8.63 -4.82
C SER A 144 -15.95 10.05 -4.30
N ASP A 145 -15.17 10.48 -3.33
CA ASP A 145 -15.27 11.82 -2.74
C ASP A 145 -13.90 12.49 -2.70
N PHE A 146 -13.81 13.66 -3.35
CA PHE A 146 -12.56 14.41 -3.44
C PHE A 146 -12.17 15.12 -2.14
N LEU A 147 -13.14 15.36 -1.23
CA LEU A 147 -12.89 16.02 0.06
C LEU A 147 -12.28 15.06 1.07
N THR A 148 -12.83 13.85 1.15
CA THR A 148 -12.37 12.82 2.09
C THR A 148 -11.28 11.93 1.49
N GLY A 149 -11.12 11.93 0.16
CA GLY A 149 -10.21 11.04 -0.56
C GLY A 149 -10.65 9.58 -0.54
N GLN A 150 -11.91 9.29 -0.19
CA GLN A 150 -12.45 7.94 -0.13
C GLN A 150 -12.38 7.28 -1.52
N ARG A 151 -11.88 6.05 -1.55
CA ARG A 151 -11.77 5.24 -2.78
C ARG A 151 -12.81 4.15 -2.78
N LYS A 152 -13.33 3.86 -3.96
CA LYS A 152 -14.23 2.74 -4.24
C LYS A 152 -13.59 1.87 -5.32
N GLU A 153 -13.61 0.57 -5.12
CA GLU A 153 -13.24 -0.40 -6.14
C GLU A 153 -14.27 -0.40 -7.26
N LYS A 154 -13.80 -0.54 -8.49
CA LYS A 154 -14.63 -0.68 -9.68
C LYS A 154 -14.80 -2.13 -10.05
N ASP A 155 -15.89 -2.44 -10.73
CA ASP A 155 -16.09 -3.77 -11.29
C ASP A 155 -15.00 -4.08 -12.33
N GLU A 156 -14.60 -5.35 -12.43
CA GLU A 156 -13.55 -5.79 -13.35
C GLU A 156 -13.87 -5.46 -14.82
N SER A 157 -15.15 -5.39 -15.18
CA SER A 157 -15.62 -4.98 -16.50
C SER A 157 -15.29 -3.53 -16.87
N GLU A 158 -15.05 -2.68 -15.87
CA GLU A 158 -14.68 -1.28 -16.06
C GLU A 158 -13.16 -1.04 -16.05
N TRP A 159 -12.37 -2.09 -15.83
CA TRP A 159 -10.93 -1.97 -15.82
C TRP A 159 -10.38 -1.76 -17.24
N LEU A 160 -9.38 -0.93 -17.33
CA LEU A 160 -8.69 -0.67 -18.60
C LEU A 160 -7.46 -1.58 -18.70
N VAL A 161 -7.58 -2.62 -19.48
CA VAL A 161 -6.52 -3.62 -19.70
C VAL A 161 -5.79 -3.32 -21.01
N THR A 162 -4.48 -3.16 -20.94
CA THR A 162 -3.61 -3.00 -22.11
C THR A 162 -2.58 -4.12 -22.09
N ILE A 163 -2.45 -4.86 -23.19
CA ILE A 163 -1.49 -5.95 -23.34
C ILE A 163 -0.24 -5.41 -24.02
N ARG A 164 0.92 -5.59 -23.38
CA ARG A 164 2.24 -5.19 -23.85
C ARG A 164 3.22 -6.37 -23.70
N PRO A 165 3.28 -7.28 -24.67
CA PRO A 165 4.09 -8.49 -24.60
C PRO A 165 5.59 -8.20 -24.41
N GLU A 166 6.07 -7.05 -24.89
CA GLU A 166 7.45 -6.60 -24.74
C GLU A 166 7.86 -6.31 -23.29
N LEU A 167 6.91 -6.18 -22.38
CA LEU A 167 7.16 -5.98 -20.96
C LEU A 167 7.06 -7.28 -20.15
N ARG A 168 6.88 -8.42 -20.79
CA ARG A 168 6.75 -9.71 -20.10
C ARG A 168 8.08 -10.13 -19.47
N ILE A 169 8.05 -10.40 -18.16
CA ILE A 169 9.16 -10.94 -17.37
C ILE A 169 8.86 -12.38 -16.94
N ILE A 170 7.59 -12.70 -16.68
CA ILE A 170 7.10 -13.99 -16.19
C ILE A 170 6.04 -14.53 -17.13
N ASP A 171 6.04 -15.84 -17.35
CA ASP A 171 5.02 -16.52 -18.15
C ASP A 171 3.71 -16.61 -17.38
N ASP A 172 2.58 -16.59 -18.11
CA ASP A 172 1.23 -16.63 -17.54
C ASP A 172 1.05 -17.86 -16.65
N GLU A 173 1.55 -19.05 -17.04
CA GLU A 173 1.45 -20.29 -16.27
C GLU A 173 2.10 -20.19 -14.88
N ILE A 174 3.28 -19.55 -14.80
CA ILE A 174 4.01 -19.36 -13.55
C ILE A 174 3.25 -18.35 -12.65
N PHE A 175 2.72 -17.31 -13.28
CA PHE A 175 1.93 -16.30 -12.59
C PHE A 175 0.66 -16.92 -12.00
N ASP A 176 -0.11 -17.66 -12.79
CA ASP A 176 -1.36 -18.29 -12.37
C ASP A 176 -1.11 -19.29 -11.22
N ARG A 177 -0.06 -20.11 -11.33
CA ARG A 177 0.35 -20.99 -10.23
C ARG A 177 0.68 -20.23 -8.95
N ALA A 178 1.32 -19.08 -9.06
CA ALA A 178 1.60 -18.23 -7.90
C ALA A 178 0.29 -17.70 -7.27
N GLN A 179 -0.72 -17.31 -8.09
CA GLN A 179 -2.04 -16.88 -7.60
C GLN A 179 -2.79 -18.01 -6.88
N GLU A 180 -2.78 -19.22 -7.43
CA GLU A 180 -3.38 -20.40 -6.79
C GLU A 180 -2.80 -20.67 -5.41
N ILE A 181 -1.45 -20.64 -5.29
CA ILE A 181 -0.76 -20.82 -4.02
C ILE A 181 -1.11 -19.69 -3.03
N LEU A 182 -1.18 -18.43 -3.50
CA LEU A 182 -1.57 -17.28 -2.67
C LEU A 182 -2.99 -17.45 -2.13
N LYS A 183 -3.94 -17.81 -3.00
CA LYS A 183 -5.34 -18.04 -2.65
C LYS A 183 -5.47 -19.20 -1.64
N GLY A 184 -4.84 -20.34 -1.91
CA GLY A 184 -4.85 -21.48 -0.99
C GLY A 184 -4.27 -21.15 0.38
N ARG A 185 -3.20 -20.36 0.45
CA ARG A 185 -2.64 -19.87 1.73
C ARG A 185 -3.58 -18.92 2.45
N HIS A 186 -4.20 -17.98 1.73
CA HIS A 186 -5.18 -17.05 2.30
C HIS A 186 -6.35 -17.82 2.93
N ASP A 187 -6.93 -18.78 2.19
CA ASP A 187 -8.05 -19.56 2.64
C ASP A 187 -7.72 -20.46 3.85
N SER A 188 -6.51 -21.04 3.87
CA SER A 188 -6.07 -21.88 4.97
C SER A 188 -5.85 -21.10 6.28
N PHE A 189 -5.45 -19.82 6.20
CA PHE A 189 -5.25 -18.99 7.38
C PHE A 189 -6.55 -18.35 7.91
N LYS A 190 -7.68 -18.44 7.22
CA LYS A 190 -8.97 -17.80 7.59
C LYS A 190 -8.76 -16.37 8.09
N MET A 191 -7.95 -15.60 7.37
CA MET A 191 -7.63 -14.23 7.76
C MET A 191 -8.88 -13.38 7.66
N THR A 192 -9.47 -13.06 8.80
CA THR A 192 -10.50 -12.03 8.89
C THR A 192 -9.83 -10.68 8.60
N HIS A 193 -10.40 -9.90 7.66
CA HIS A 193 -9.89 -8.59 7.25
C HIS A 193 -9.96 -7.51 8.35
N GLU A 194 -10.49 -7.83 9.52
CA GLU A 194 -10.60 -6.89 10.62
C GLU A 194 -9.23 -6.59 11.25
N ARG A 195 -8.82 -5.34 11.18
CA ARG A 195 -7.67 -4.84 11.94
C ARG A 195 -7.99 -4.89 13.42
N GLN A 196 -7.44 -5.89 14.12
CA GLN A 196 -7.66 -6.08 15.57
C GLN A 196 -6.70 -5.25 16.44
N SER A 197 -5.99 -4.27 15.89
CA SER A 197 -4.94 -3.52 16.61
C SER A 197 -5.43 -2.77 17.86
N ASN A 198 -6.72 -2.43 17.93
CA ASN A 198 -7.31 -1.68 19.06
C ASN A 198 -8.31 -2.50 19.88
N LYS A 199 -8.39 -3.81 19.66
CA LYS A 199 -9.38 -4.68 20.31
C LYS A 199 -9.13 -4.86 21.83
N HIS A 200 -7.90 -4.69 22.29
CA HIS A 200 -7.51 -4.87 23.69
C HIS A 200 -6.92 -3.58 24.23
N LEU A 201 -7.21 -3.29 25.51
CA LEU A 201 -6.83 -2.05 26.19
C LEU A 201 -5.33 -1.71 26.05
N PHE A 202 -4.47 -2.71 26.10
CA PHE A 202 -3.01 -2.54 26.04
C PHE A 202 -2.43 -2.69 24.62
N SER A 203 -3.26 -2.88 23.60
CA SER A 203 -2.79 -2.97 22.21
C SER A 203 -2.07 -1.68 21.82
N THR A 204 -0.88 -1.81 21.24
CA THR A 204 0.03 -0.71 20.82
C THR A 204 0.66 0.11 21.95
N LEU A 205 0.15 0.06 23.17
CA LEU A 205 0.66 0.85 24.32
C LEU A 205 1.91 0.23 24.92
N ILE A 206 1.95 -1.10 25.08
CA ILE A 206 3.10 -1.79 25.68
C ILE A 206 4.24 -1.83 24.67
N LYS A 207 5.38 -1.23 25.01
CA LYS A 207 6.61 -1.23 24.22
C LYS A 207 7.66 -2.13 24.84
N CYS A 208 8.41 -2.83 24.00
CA CYS A 208 9.54 -3.62 24.43
C CYS A 208 10.71 -2.71 24.81
N LYS A 209 11.23 -2.86 26.04
CA LYS A 209 12.37 -2.07 26.52
C LYS A 209 13.66 -2.36 25.71
N GLU A 210 13.82 -3.60 25.23
CA GLU A 210 15.04 -4.05 24.56
C GLU A 210 15.10 -3.61 23.08
N CYS A 211 13.99 -3.73 22.33
CA CYS A 211 13.97 -3.47 20.90
C CYS A 211 13.01 -2.36 20.46
N GLY A 212 12.27 -1.73 21.37
CA GLY A 212 11.32 -0.64 21.09
C GLY A 212 10.01 -1.06 20.40
N TRP A 213 9.91 -2.30 19.91
CA TRP A 213 8.70 -2.78 19.24
C TRP A 213 7.53 -2.96 20.21
N SER A 214 6.31 -2.83 19.68
CA SER A 214 5.10 -3.05 20.48
C SER A 214 4.92 -4.53 20.81
N PHE A 215 4.30 -4.81 21.97
CA PHE A 215 3.80 -6.15 22.27
C PHE A 215 2.47 -6.39 21.54
N ARG A 216 2.25 -7.63 21.12
CA ARG A 216 0.98 -8.11 20.57
C ARG A 216 0.42 -9.24 21.40
N ARG A 217 -0.88 -9.21 21.61
CA ARG A 217 -1.61 -10.28 22.28
C ARG A 217 -1.74 -11.48 21.35
N THR A 218 -1.31 -12.63 21.79
CA THR A 218 -1.46 -13.90 21.06
C THR A 218 -2.29 -14.86 21.89
N VAL A 219 -3.24 -15.52 21.25
CA VAL A 219 -4.06 -16.56 21.85
C VAL A 219 -3.70 -17.88 21.17
N ARG A 220 -3.34 -18.87 21.96
CA ARG A 220 -3.06 -20.23 21.50
C ARG A 220 -3.96 -21.20 22.23
N THR A 221 -4.74 -21.97 21.50
CA THR A 221 -5.64 -22.99 22.04
C THR A 221 -5.08 -24.37 21.73
N TYR A 222 -4.72 -25.11 22.78
CA TYR A 222 -4.40 -26.53 22.73
C TYR A 222 -5.49 -27.28 23.54
N LYS A 223 -5.11 -28.05 24.59
CA LYS A 223 -6.06 -28.57 25.61
C LYS A 223 -6.69 -27.39 26.39
N ASN A 224 -5.87 -26.35 26.69
CA ASN A 224 -6.29 -25.13 27.35
C ASN A 224 -5.96 -23.92 26.46
N THR A 225 -6.67 -22.80 26.66
CA THR A 225 -6.42 -21.55 25.97
C THR A 225 -5.41 -20.72 26.75
N TYR A 226 -4.28 -20.41 26.12
CA TYR A 226 -3.22 -19.59 26.69
C TYR A 226 -3.21 -18.22 26.01
N VAL A 227 -3.25 -17.20 26.83
CA VAL A 227 -3.16 -15.80 26.38
C VAL A 227 -1.81 -15.23 26.81
N ARG A 228 -1.08 -14.64 25.88
CA ARG A 228 0.25 -14.08 26.11
C ARG A 228 0.47 -12.82 25.29
N TRP A 229 1.22 -11.89 25.85
CA TRP A 229 1.75 -10.74 25.14
C TRP A 229 3.18 -11.05 24.67
N VAL A 230 3.42 -10.93 23.37
CA VAL A 230 4.70 -11.27 22.74
C VAL A 230 5.25 -10.03 22.06
N CYS A 231 6.54 -9.77 22.22
CA CYS A 231 7.23 -8.70 21.48
C CYS A 231 7.10 -8.93 19.98
N SER A 232 6.63 -7.93 19.23
CA SER A 232 6.44 -8.02 17.78
C SER A 232 7.76 -8.20 17.03
N GLY A 233 8.86 -7.59 17.52
CA GLY A 233 10.21 -7.80 16.99
C GLY A 233 10.63 -9.27 17.08
N ARG A 234 10.58 -9.86 18.29
CA ARG A 234 10.89 -11.27 18.48
C ARG A 234 9.97 -12.21 17.69
N ASN A 235 8.69 -11.91 17.64
CA ASN A 235 7.71 -12.75 16.94
C ASN A 235 7.85 -12.68 15.40
N GLY A 236 8.30 -11.55 14.86
CA GLY A 236 8.45 -11.35 13.42
C GLY A 236 9.84 -11.71 12.88
N HIS A 237 10.88 -11.51 13.67
CA HIS A 237 12.28 -11.67 13.24
C HIS A 237 13.04 -12.79 13.96
N GLY A 238 12.37 -13.54 14.85
CA GLY A 238 12.95 -14.66 15.56
C GLY A 238 13.48 -14.33 16.95
N ALA A 239 13.93 -15.38 17.67
CA ALA A 239 14.37 -15.26 19.06
C ALA A 239 15.64 -14.40 19.21
N ASP A 240 16.50 -14.41 18.20
CA ASP A 240 17.79 -13.71 18.21
C ASP A 240 17.64 -12.20 18.05
N SER A 241 16.52 -11.75 17.49
CA SER A 241 16.25 -10.32 17.28
C SER A 241 15.87 -9.56 18.56
N CYS A 242 15.43 -10.26 19.59
CA CYS A 242 15.06 -9.65 20.86
C CYS A 242 15.07 -10.69 21.99
N PRO A 243 15.86 -10.49 23.07
CA PRO A 243 15.96 -11.43 24.20
C PRO A 243 14.71 -11.44 25.09
N ASN A 244 13.79 -10.48 24.90
CA ASN A 244 12.65 -10.30 25.79
C ASN A 244 11.71 -11.51 25.77
N LYS A 245 11.25 -11.89 26.99
CA LYS A 245 10.33 -13.01 27.17
C LYS A 245 8.88 -12.59 26.97
N THR A 246 8.01 -13.56 26.75
CA THR A 246 6.56 -13.35 26.72
C THR A 246 6.03 -12.96 28.10
N ILE A 247 5.08 -12.02 28.13
CA ILE A 247 4.31 -11.66 29.31
C ILE A 247 3.02 -12.48 29.29
N VAL A 248 2.69 -13.15 30.40
CA VAL A 248 1.40 -13.85 30.55
C VAL A 248 0.33 -12.79 30.86
N ASP A 249 -0.86 -12.95 30.29
CA ASP A 249 -2.00 -12.03 30.47
C ASP A 249 -2.63 -12.22 31.85
#